data_9803c16dbc9ac5b5b099e2db92ecbe19
#
_entry.id   9803c16dbc9ac5b5b099e2db92ecbe19
#
_cell.length_a   1.000
_cell.length_b   1.000
_cell.length_c   1.000
_cell.angle_alpha   90.00
_cell.angle_beta   90.00
_cell.angle_gamma   90.00
#
_symmetry.space_group_name_H-M   'P 1'
#
loop_
_entity.id
_entity.type
_entity.pdbx_description
1 polymer ?
#
loop_
_entity_poly.entity_id
_entity_poly.type
_entity_poly.pdbx_seq_one_letter_code
_entity_poly.pdbx_strand_id
1 'polypeptide(L)'
;MSTLLVLIIVIGAVLFVLATLKGKKRTKERNPIKGKRILTMNEQPTFFRLREALPEHIVLAQVAFSAFMTAKGFPTRNLFNRKVADFVVLDKSLNIVAIVELDDSSHNGKEDKDADRDALIAEAGFRVIRYKRTPDFAQVQRDFGIVSIAQPTISDAFIFQSESSEQRKNT
;
A
#
# COMPACT_ATOMS: atom_id res chain seq x y z
N MET A 1 50.42 -3.38 57.18
CA MET A 1 49.45 -4.00 56.28
C MET A 1 50.14 -4.16 54.95
N SER A 2 50.17 -5.41 54.42
CA SER A 2 50.96 -5.66 53.20
C SER A 2 50.26 -5.00 51.97
N THR A 3 51.03 -4.38 51.12
CA THR A 3 50.58 -3.75 49.83
C THR A 3 49.65 -4.67 49.03
N LEU A 4 49.83 -5.98 49.17
CA LEU A 4 48.99 -7.02 48.55
C LEU A 4 47.54 -6.97 49.06
N LEU A 5 47.34 -6.76 50.34
CA LEU A 5 45.98 -6.70 50.93
C LEU A 5 45.18 -5.49 50.47
N VAL A 6 45.88 -4.33 50.37
CA VAL A 6 45.28 -3.11 49.83
C VAL A 6 44.88 -3.29 48.35
N LEU A 7 45.72 -3.92 47.54
CA LEU A 7 45.44 -4.20 46.13
C LEU A 7 44.19 -5.09 45.97
N ILE A 8 44.05 -6.14 46.78
CA ILE A 8 42.90 -7.05 46.74
C ILE A 8 41.59 -6.30 47.08
N ILE A 9 41.63 -5.43 48.07
CA ILE A 9 40.47 -4.60 48.48
C ILE A 9 40.05 -3.67 47.34
N VAL A 10 41.02 -3.00 46.68
CA VAL A 10 40.73 -2.06 45.58
C VAL A 10 40.13 -2.85 44.38
N ILE A 11 40.70 -3.97 43.99
CA ILE A 11 40.16 -4.81 42.93
C ILE A 11 38.74 -5.29 43.24
N GLY A 12 38.49 -5.73 44.48
CA GLY A 12 37.18 -6.17 44.92
C GLY A 12 36.16 -5.04 44.87
N ALA A 13 36.54 -3.80 45.31
CA ALA A 13 35.69 -2.64 45.21
C ALA A 13 35.37 -2.25 43.76
N VAL A 14 36.35 -2.27 42.88
CA VAL A 14 36.16 -1.97 41.44
C VAL A 14 35.22 -3.03 40.78
N LEU A 15 35.40 -4.30 41.05
CA LEU A 15 34.54 -5.36 40.55
C LEU A 15 33.11 -5.24 41.09
N PHE A 16 32.96 -4.87 42.38
CA PHE A 16 31.65 -4.63 42.98
C PHE A 16 30.95 -3.44 42.32
N VAL A 17 31.65 -2.31 42.07
CA VAL A 17 31.11 -1.17 41.36
C VAL A 17 30.73 -1.53 39.93
N LEU A 18 31.59 -2.26 39.20
CA LEU A 18 31.27 -2.70 37.84
C LEU A 18 30.07 -3.69 37.81
N ALA A 19 29.91 -4.52 38.81
CA ALA A 19 28.74 -5.40 38.93
C ALA A 19 27.44 -4.66 39.22
N THR A 20 27.49 -3.59 40.02
CA THR A 20 26.34 -2.70 40.30
C THR A 20 26.01 -1.80 39.12
N LEU A 21 27.01 -1.35 38.35
CA LEU A 21 26.83 -0.58 37.12
C LEU A 21 26.31 -1.44 35.94
N LYS A 22 26.42 -2.77 35.99
CA LYS A 22 25.65 -3.65 35.11
C LYS A 22 24.17 -3.46 35.45
N GLY A 23 23.65 -2.33 35.02
CA GLY A 23 22.29 -1.92 35.28
C GLY A 23 21.33 -3.06 35.05
N LYS A 24 20.40 -3.28 35.97
CA LYS A 24 19.20 -4.06 35.79
C LYS A 24 18.67 -3.75 34.40
N LYS A 25 18.73 -4.70 33.45
CA LYS A 25 17.97 -4.60 32.20
C LYS A 25 16.53 -4.37 32.63
N ARG A 26 16.09 -3.13 32.56
CA ARG A 26 14.69 -2.76 32.74
C ARG A 26 13.96 -3.58 31.69
N THR A 27 13.32 -4.66 32.08
CA THR A 27 12.34 -5.37 31.27
C THR A 27 11.28 -4.32 30.94
N LYS A 28 11.40 -3.74 29.72
CA LYS A 28 10.44 -2.76 29.22
C LYS A 28 9.12 -3.50 29.16
N GLU A 29 8.20 -3.17 30.04
CA GLU A 29 6.89 -3.75 30.11
C GLU A 29 6.27 -3.63 28.70
N ARG A 30 5.93 -4.79 28.12
CA ARG A 30 5.45 -4.85 26.74
C ARG A 30 3.98 -4.51 26.73
N ASN A 31 3.61 -3.47 26.00
CA ASN A 31 2.21 -3.15 25.76
C ASN A 31 1.48 -4.29 25.02
N PRO A 32 0.21 -4.53 25.34
CA PRO A 32 -0.57 -5.57 24.67
C PRO A 32 -0.73 -5.30 23.19
N ILE A 33 -0.64 -6.34 22.37
CA ILE A 33 -0.90 -6.28 20.94
C ILE A 33 -2.41 -6.32 20.72
N LYS A 34 -2.92 -5.41 19.91
CA LYS A 34 -4.35 -5.35 19.56
C LYS A 34 -4.52 -5.49 18.04
N GLY A 35 -5.58 -6.17 17.62
CA GLY A 35 -5.99 -6.20 16.22
C GLY A 35 -6.49 -4.83 15.75
N LYS A 36 -6.32 -4.53 14.47
CA LYS A 36 -6.89 -3.36 13.80
C LYS A 36 -7.47 -3.75 12.43
N ARG A 37 -8.32 -2.91 11.87
CA ARG A 37 -8.79 -3.08 10.49
C ARG A 37 -7.62 -2.86 9.54
N ILE A 38 -7.61 -3.61 8.43
CA ILE A 38 -6.58 -3.48 7.38
C ILE A 38 -6.72 -2.14 6.68
N LEU A 39 -7.96 -1.79 6.28
CA LEU A 39 -8.29 -0.56 5.57
C LEU A 39 -8.88 0.49 6.51
N THR A 40 -8.44 1.73 6.35
CA THR A 40 -9.04 2.90 6.97
C THR A 40 -10.43 3.19 6.38
N MET A 41 -11.20 4.06 7.03
CA MET A 41 -12.51 4.46 6.52
C MET A 41 -12.44 5.16 5.15
N ASN A 42 -11.32 5.85 4.87
CA ASN A 42 -11.10 6.54 3.59
C ASN A 42 -10.69 5.57 2.46
N GLU A 43 -9.98 4.49 2.79
CA GLU A 43 -9.53 3.49 1.81
C GLU A 43 -10.62 2.50 1.41
N GLN A 44 -11.57 2.18 2.31
CA GLN A 44 -12.61 1.19 2.06
C GLN A 44 -13.45 1.49 0.81
N PRO A 45 -13.97 2.73 0.60
CA PRO A 45 -14.73 3.04 -0.62
C PRO A 45 -13.91 2.85 -1.90
N THR A 46 -12.63 3.23 -1.88
CA THR A 46 -11.71 3.04 -3.02
C THR A 46 -11.50 1.56 -3.32
N PHE A 47 -11.29 0.74 -2.31
CA PHE A 47 -11.18 -0.70 -2.46
C PHE A 47 -12.40 -1.32 -3.16
N PHE A 48 -13.60 -0.98 -2.70
CA PHE A 48 -14.83 -1.49 -3.30
C PHE A 48 -15.02 -0.99 -4.73
N ARG A 49 -14.68 0.28 -5.00
CA ARG A 49 -14.75 0.87 -6.33
C ARG A 49 -13.79 0.18 -7.32
N LEU A 50 -12.55 -0.09 -6.91
CA LEU A 50 -11.59 -0.82 -7.73
C LEU A 50 -12.11 -2.22 -8.06
N ARG A 51 -12.62 -2.95 -7.09
CA ARG A 51 -13.18 -4.29 -7.31
C ARG A 51 -14.40 -4.31 -8.23
N GLU A 52 -15.27 -3.32 -8.10
CA GLU A 52 -16.46 -3.15 -8.92
C GLU A 52 -16.10 -2.83 -10.37
N ALA A 53 -15.16 -1.90 -10.59
CA ALA A 53 -14.76 -1.45 -11.92
C ALA A 53 -13.81 -2.43 -12.64
N LEU A 54 -13.14 -3.31 -11.90
CA LEU A 54 -12.11 -4.23 -12.40
C LEU A 54 -12.46 -5.69 -12.06
N PRO A 55 -13.61 -6.23 -12.53
CA PRO A 55 -14.09 -7.57 -12.13
C PRO A 55 -13.16 -8.70 -12.59
N GLU A 56 -12.35 -8.47 -13.62
CA GLU A 56 -11.40 -9.44 -14.18
C GLU A 56 -10.00 -9.35 -13.54
N HIS A 57 -9.82 -8.49 -12.54
CA HIS A 57 -8.56 -8.26 -11.86
C HIS A 57 -8.65 -8.64 -10.38
N ILE A 58 -7.50 -8.86 -9.78
CA ILE A 58 -7.36 -9.11 -8.34
C ILE A 58 -6.87 -7.82 -7.69
N VAL A 59 -7.63 -7.31 -6.73
CA VAL A 59 -7.26 -6.11 -5.95
C VAL A 59 -6.76 -6.55 -4.59
N LEU A 60 -5.49 -6.33 -4.34
CA LEU A 60 -4.85 -6.52 -3.05
C LEU A 60 -4.74 -5.18 -2.31
N ALA A 61 -4.84 -5.21 -0.99
CA ALA A 61 -4.76 -4.01 -0.16
C ALA A 61 -3.60 -4.10 0.83
N GLN A 62 -2.97 -2.96 1.13
CA GLN A 62 -1.88 -2.81 2.11
C GLN A 62 -0.72 -3.77 1.84
N VAL A 63 -0.20 -3.75 0.61
CA VAL A 63 0.87 -4.64 0.15
C VAL A 63 2.22 -4.00 0.43
N ALA A 64 3.06 -4.68 1.21
CA ALA A 64 4.42 -4.20 1.45
C ALA A 64 5.23 -4.12 0.15
N PHE A 65 6.00 -3.04 -0.05
CA PHE A 65 6.86 -2.89 -1.24
C PHE A 65 7.85 -4.04 -1.38
N SER A 66 8.33 -4.58 -0.27
CA SER A 66 9.21 -5.75 -0.25
C SER A 66 8.57 -7.04 -0.76
N ALA A 67 7.25 -7.08 -0.96
CA ALA A 67 6.56 -8.23 -1.55
C ALA A 67 6.70 -8.26 -3.08
N PHE A 68 6.90 -7.10 -3.73
CA PHE A 68 7.00 -7.00 -5.19
C PHE A 68 8.26 -6.28 -5.69
N MET A 69 9.11 -5.77 -4.80
CA MET A 69 10.37 -5.11 -5.12
C MET A 69 11.53 -5.80 -4.43
N THR A 70 12.68 -5.87 -5.10
CA THR A 70 13.92 -6.39 -4.52
C THR A 70 15.12 -5.59 -5.01
N ALA A 71 16.19 -5.54 -4.20
CA ALA A 71 17.46 -4.92 -4.58
C ALA A 71 18.62 -5.62 -3.89
N LYS A 72 19.83 -5.48 -4.44
CA LYS A 72 21.06 -5.91 -3.78
C LYS A 72 21.48 -4.90 -2.71
N GLY A 73 21.89 -5.40 -1.56
CA GLY A 73 22.42 -4.59 -0.46
C GLY A 73 21.36 -3.96 0.45
N PHE A 74 21.69 -3.87 1.73
CA PHE A 74 20.83 -3.29 2.76
C PHE A 74 20.49 -1.81 2.56
N PRO A 75 21.44 -0.93 2.15
CA PRO A 75 21.11 0.49 1.97
C PRO A 75 19.96 0.71 0.99
N THR A 76 20.00 0.08 -0.18
CA THR A 76 18.94 0.21 -1.19
C THR A 76 17.64 -0.40 -0.73
N ARG A 77 17.67 -1.59 -0.10
CA ARG A 77 16.46 -2.23 0.44
C ARG A 77 15.78 -1.40 1.52
N ASN A 78 16.54 -0.68 2.33
CA ASN A 78 15.98 0.18 3.38
C ASN A 78 15.16 1.37 2.84
N LEU A 79 15.33 1.73 1.56
CA LEU A 79 14.52 2.77 0.93
C LEU A 79 13.04 2.37 0.82
N PHE A 80 12.75 1.07 0.68
CA PHE A 80 11.39 0.58 0.45
C PHE A 80 10.86 -0.46 1.44
N ASN A 81 11.71 -1.16 2.22
CA ASN A 81 11.31 -2.28 3.10
C ASN A 81 10.16 -1.96 4.08
N ARG A 82 9.98 -0.69 4.47
CA ARG A 82 8.95 -0.24 5.40
C ARG A 82 7.79 0.49 4.73
N LYS A 83 7.82 0.57 3.40
CA LYS A 83 6.75 1.20 2.62
C LYS A 83 5.69 0.15 2.29
N VAL A 84 4.45 0.61 2.21
CA VAL A 84 3.27 -0.24 1.91
C VAL A 84 2.47 0.49 0.84
N ALA A 85 2.06 -0.22 -0.20
CA ALA A 85 1.13 0.27 -1.20
C ALA A 85 -0.30 0.15 -0.67
N ASP A 86 -1.13 1.17 -0.90
CA ASP A 86 -2.53 1.10 -0.49
C ASP A 86 -3.24 -0.01 -1.23
N PHE A 87 -3.05 -0.09 -2.55
CA PHE A 87 -3.60 -1.18 -3.36
C PHE A 87 -2.62 -1.61 -4.46
N VAL A 88 -2.65 -2.91 -4.78
CA VAL A 88 -1.96 -3.50 -5.93
C VAL A 88 -3.00 -4.23 -6.77
N VAL A 89 -3.08 -3.88 -8.05
CA VAL A 89 -4.00 -4.52 -9.00
C VAL A 89 -3.23 -5.51 -9.86
N LEU A 90 -3.70 -6.76 -9.88
CA LEU A 90 -3.09 -7.84 -10.64
C LEU A 90 -4.04 -8.30 -11.75
N ASP A 91 -3.48 -8.82 -12.84
CA ASP A 91 -4.22 -9.59 -13.82
C ASP A 91 -4.48 -11.04 -13.33
N LYS A 92 -5.20 -11.85 -14.13
CA LYS A 92 -5.49 -13.27 -13.81
C LYS A 92 -4.23 -14.15 -13.76
N SER A 93 -3.13 -13.70 -14.34
CA SER A 93 -1.84 -14.40 -14.33
C SER A 93 -0.96 -13.94 -13.17
N LEU A 94 -1.50 -13.13 -12.25
CA LEU A 94 -0.84 -12.55 -11.09
C LEU A 94 0.27 -11.53 -11.44
N ASN A 95 0.30 -10.99 -12.65
CA ASN A 95 1.19 -9.90 -12.98
C ASN A 95 0.61 -8.58 -12.44
N ILE A 96 1.49 -7.71 -11.95
CA ILE A 96 1.09 -6.38 -11.48
C ILE A 96 0.73 -5.51 -12.69
N VAL A 97 -0.51 -5.04 -12.74
CA VAL A 97 -1.03 -4.11 -13.73
C VAL A 97 -0.77 -2.65 -13.31
N ALA A 98 -1.03 -2.35 -12.05
CA ALA A 98 -0.76 -1.03 -11.46
C ALA A 98 -0.69 -1.09 -9.94
N ILE A 99 0.05 -0.13 -9.38
CA ILE A 99 0.01 0.25 -7.97
C ILE A 99 -0.94 1.43 -7.85
N VAL A 100 -1.90 1.37 -6.94
CA VAL A 100 -2.87 2.44 -6.71
C VAL A 100 -2.67 3.02 -5.31
N GLU A 101 -2.49 4.33 -5.25
CA GLU A 101 -2.30 5.10 -4.02
C GLU A 101 -3.46 6.07 -3.84
N LEU A 102 -3.95 6.21 -2.62
CA LEU A 102 -4.97 7.17 -2.26
C LEU A 102 -4.33 8.30 -1.44
N ASP A 103 -4.23 9.50 -2.03
CA ASP A 103 -3.69 10.66 -1.33
C ASP A 103 -4.70 11.13 -0.27
N ASP A 104 -4.30 11.04 0.99
CA ASP A 104 -5.08 11.67 2.06
C ASP A 104 -4.70 13.16 2.12
N SER A 105 -5.67 14.02 1.84
CA SER A 105 -5.52 15.49 1.85
C SER A 105 -5.08 16.10 3.20
N SER A 106 -4.95 15.26 4.25
CA SER A 106 -4.47 15.69 5.56
C SER A 106 -2.94 15.87 5.65
N HIS A 107 -2.20 15.68 4.53
CA HIS A 107 -0.74 15.65 4.51
C HIS A 107 -0.09 16.82 3.76
N ASN A 108 -0.51 18.04 4.04
CA ASN A 108 0.22 19.24 3.60
C ASN A 108 1.69 19.17 4.09
N GLY A 109 2.66 19.16 3.15
CA GLY A 109 4.11 19.17 3.44
C GLY A 109 4.84 17.83 3.27
N LYS A 110 4.29 16.83 2.57
CA LYS A 110 4.97 15.56 2.28
C LYS A 110 5.23 15.30 0.79
N GLU A 111 5.06 16.30 -0.05
CA GLU A 111 5.20 16.19 -1.52
C GLU A 111 6.52 15.55 -1.95
N ASP A 112 7.65 15.91 -1.30
CA ASP A 112 8.96 15.33 -1.61
C ASP A 112 9.03 13.83 -1.30
N LYS A 113 8.39 13.38 -0.21
CA LYS A 113 8.40 11.95 0.18
C LYS A 113 7.52 11.09 -0.72
N ASP A 114 6.47 11.69 -1.28
CA ASP A 114 5.58 11.02 -2.21
C ASP A 114 6.23 10.90 -3.60
N ALA A 115 6.97 11.93 -4.05
CA ALA A 115 7.78 11.87 -5.25
C ALA A 115 8.89 10.79 -5.17
N ASP A 116 9.58 10.68 -4.03
CA ASP A 116 10.56 9.62 -3.77
C ASP A 116 9.94 8.22 -3.84
N ARG A 117 8.72 8.08 -3.34
CA ARG A 117 7.97 6.83 -3.34
C ARG A 117 7.60 6.39 -4.76
N ASP A 118 7.10 7.32 -5.56
CA ASP A 118 6.75 7.09 -6.96
C ASP A 118 7.97 6.75 -7.81
N ALA A 119 9.09 7.44 -7.56
CA ALA A 119 10.36 7.16 -8.23
C ALA A 119 10.83 5.71 -7.99
N LEU A 120 10.72 5.20 -6.75
CA LEU A 120 11.07 3.82 -6.43
C LEU A 120 10.18 2.80 -7.17
N ILE A 121 8.88 3.05 -7.25
CA ILE A 121 7.94 2.18 -7.93
C ILE A 121 8.20 2.20 -9.46
N ALA A 122 8.45 3.38 -10.01
CA ALA A 122 8.77 3.55 -11.43
C ALA A 122 10.11 2.91 -11.80
N GLU A 123 11.16 3.03 -10.94
CA GLU A 123 12.45 2.34 -11.11
C GLU A 123 12.27 0.82 -11.15
N ALA A 124 11.34 0.29 -10.37
CA ALA A 124 11.00 -1.13 -10.38
C ALA A 124 10.15 -1.56 -11.60
N GLY A 125 9.79 -0.62 -12.50
CA GLY A 125 9.05 -0.87 -13.74
C GLY A 125 7.53 -0.95 -13.56
N PHE A 126 6.99 -0.52 -12.42
CA PHE A 126 5.54 -0.56 -12.17
C PHE A 126 4.88 0.78 -12.44
N ARG A 127 3.66 0.73 -12.94
CA ARG A 127 2.78 1.89 -13.14
C ARG A 127 2.16 2.29 -11.81
N VAL A 128 2.15 3.60 -11.50
CA VAL A 128 1.45 4.18 -10.35
C VAL A 128 0.22 4.97 -10.82
N ILE A 129 -0.89 4.78 -10.14
CA ILE A 129 -2.11 5.59 -10.30
C ILE A 129 -2.42 6.21 -8.94
N ARG A 130 -2.52 7.55 -8.89
CA ARG A 130 -2.87 8.28 -7.68
C ARG A 130 -4.27 8.87 -7.76
N TYR A 131 -5.05 8.66 -6.71
CA TYR A 131 -6.34 9.28 -6.53
C TYR A 131 -6.34 10.20 -5.31
N LYS A 132 -6.74 11.44 -5.50
CA LYS A 132 -6.89 12.42 -4.39
C LYS A 132 -8.10 12.10 -3.50
N ARG A 133 -9.03 11.30 -3.98
CA ARG A 133 -10.24 10.81 -3.32
C ARG A 133 -10.71 9.55 -4.02
N THR A 134 -11.65 8.85 -3.44
CA THR A 134 -12.29 7.69 -4.10
C THR A 134 -12.71 8.07 -5.53
N PRO A 135 -12.16 7.38 -6.56
CA PRO A 135 -12.53 7.64 -7.96
C PRO A 135 -13.96 7.17 -8.25
N ASP A 136 -14.56 7.72 -9.29
CA ASP A 136 -15.79 7.13 -9.82
C ASP A 136 -15.49 5.88 -10.69
N PHE A 137 -16.52 5.10 -10.98
CA PHE A 137 -16.43 3.86 -11.73
C PHE A 137 -15.80 4.06 -13.13
N ALA A 138 -16.28 5.07 -13.87
CA ALA A 138 -15.82 5.35 -15.22
C ALA A 138 -14.36 5.85 -15.23
N GLN A 139 -13.95 6.59 -14.20
CA GLN A 139 -12.55 7.02 -14.05
C GLN A 139 -11.63 5.80 -13.91
N VAL A 140 -11.96 4.85 -13.03
CA VAL A 140 -11.16 3.62 -12.87
C VAL A 140 -11.07 2.87 -14.19
N GLN A 141 -12.20 2.69 -14.90
CA GLN A 141 -12.19 2.00 -16.19
C GLN A 141 -11.29 2.70 -17.22
N ARG A 142 -11.37 4.02 -17.33
CA ARG A 142 -10.48 4.80 -18.23
C ARG A 142 -9.02 4.63 -17.84
N ASP A 143 -8.70 4.76 -16.55
CA ASP A 143 -7.33 4.68 -16.05
C ASP A 143 -6.72 3.30 -16.24
N PHE A 144 -7.51 2.24 -16.27
CA PHE A 144 -7.07 0.88 -16.56
C PHE A 144 -7.24 0.46 -18.03
N GLY A 145 -7.67 1.38 -18.91
CA GLY A 145 -7.83 1.11 -20.35
C GLY A 145 -8.96 0.12 -20.66
N ILE A 146 -9.92 -0.02 -19.74
CA ILE A 146 -11.10 -0.84 -19.97
C ILE A 146 -12.09 0.01 -20.75
N VAL A 147 -12.25 -0.30 -22.03
CA VAL A 147 -13.28 0.32 -22.87
C VAL A 147 -14.64 -0.17 -22.36
N SER A 148 -15.37 0.71 -21.68
CA SER A 148 -16.80 0.45 -21.42
C SER A 148 -17.49 0.42 -22.79
N ILE A 149 -17.85 -0.76 -23.27
CA ILE A 149 -18.85 -0.85 -24.35
C ILE A 149 -20.11 -0.34 -23.68
N ALA A 150 -20.46 0.93 -23.96
CA ALA A 150 -21.70 1.52 -23.50
C ALA A 150 -22.81 0.53 -23.89
N GLN A 151 -23.45 -0.06 -22.89
CA GLN A 151 -24.66 -0.83 -23.16
C GLN A 151 -25.62 0.14 -23.81
N PRO A 152 -26.21 -0.21 -24.99
CA PRO A 152 -27.18 0.66 -25.63
C PRO A 152 -28.25 0.98 -24.59
N THR A 153 -28.47 2.25 -24.37
CA THR A 153 -29.51 2.75 -23.45
C THR A 153 -30.84 2.16 -23.92
N ILE A 154 -31.73 1.84 -22.98
CA ILE A 154 -33.09 1.34 -23.29
C ILE A 154 -33.78 2.21 -24.35
N SER A 155 -33.43 3.50 -24.44
CA SER A 155 -33.83 4.43 -25.47
C SER A 155 -33.41 3.98 -26.89
N ASP A 156 -32.19 3.46 -27.07
CA ASP A 156 -31.69 3.05 -28.37
C ASP A 156 -32.31 1.72 -28.82
N ALA A 157 -32.68 0.86 -27.89
CA ALA A 157 -33.42 -0.39 -28.14
C ALA A 157 -34.88 -0.09 -28.62
N PHE A 158 -35.51 0.97 -28.09
CA PHE A 158 -36.85 1.38 -28.52
C PHE A 158 -36.86 1.96 -29.95
N ILE A 159 -35.81 2.70 -30.33
CA ILE A 159 -35.67 3.28 -31.67
C ILE A 159 -35.52 2.15 -32.72
N PHE A 160 -34.69 1.15 -32.42
CA PHE A 160 -34.47 0.02 -33.33
C PHE A 160 -35.70 -0.86 -33.53
N GLN A 161 -36.57 -0.98 -32.52
CA GLN A 161 -37.83 -1.71 -32.64
C GLN A 161 -38.91 -0.93 -33.41
N SER A 162 -38.92 0.41 -33.33
CA SER A 162 -39.86 1.24 -34.08
C SER A 162 -39.58 1.25 -35.58
N GLU A 163 -38.31 1.31 -35.99
CA GLU A 163 -37.91 1.26 -37.40
C GLU A 163 -38.18 -0.10 -38.04
N SER A 164 -37.97 -1.23 -37.32
CA SER A 164 -38.25 -2.56 -37.83
C SER A 164 -39.74 -2.88 -37.99
N SER A 165 -40.60 -2.19 -37.23
CA SER A 165 -42.06 -2.35 -37.32
C SER A 165 -42.70 -1.55 -38.49
N GLU A 166 -42.06 -0.43 -38.89
CA GLU A 166 -42.53 0.43 -39.99
C GLU A 166 -42.19 -0.20 -41.35
N GLN A 167 -41.05 -0.86 -41.49
CA GLN A 167 -40.65 -1.56 -42.72
C GLN A 167 -41.53 -2.79 -43.03
N ARG A 168 -42.16 -3.43 -42.06
CA ARG A 168 -43.08 -4.57 -42.27
C ARG A 168 -44.50 -4.17 -42.67
N LYS A 169 -44.87 -2.91 -42.60
CA LYS A 169 -46.21 -2.41 -43.00
C LYS A 169 -46.25 -1.93 -44.45
N ASN A 170 -45.09 -1.75 -45.09
CA ASN A 170 -44.96 -1.21 -46.43
C ASN A 170 -44.57 -2.28 -47.51
N THR A 171 -44.72 -3.58 -47.18
CA THR A 171 -44.61 -4.69 -48.15
C THR A 171 -45.92 -5.46 -48.19
#